data_84f9840d02b575b505352eb419f31236
#
_entry.id   84f9840d02b575b505352eb419f31236
#
_cell.length_a   1.000
_cell.length_b   1.000
_cell.length_c   1.000
_cell.angle_alpha   90.00
_cell.angle_beta   90.00
_cell.angle_gamma   90.00
#
_symmetry.space_group_name_H-M   'P 1'
#
loop_
_entity.id
_entity.type
_entity.pdbx_description
1 polymer ?
#
loop_
_entity_poly.entity_id
_entity_poly.type
_entity_poly.pdbx_seq_one_letter_code
_entity_poly.pdbx_strand_id
1 'polypeptide(L)'
;MVPLFSMKCISDLFRSAIPFLIVIFTFSAKAQYANPNYEFRGVWVASVENIDWPKSKKLSVEEQKASFIELLNMHQRNGMNAILMQIRPAGDALYPSKLEPWSEYLTGMQGLAPDPYYDPLTFMITETHKRGMEFHAWLNPYRAVFNVVKSSVAPNHPTKIHPEWFLVYGDKKYFNPGLPEVRKHTVAVVKDLVSRYELDAIHMDDYFYPYRIAGKEFPDEKTYQQFSNGLSKDAWRRSNCDSIIVNLHDAIRQVNPEVKFGISPFGVWRNQSKDPMGSNTTAGQTNYDDLYADILLWLQKGWIDYVVPQLYWERGHAAADYSTLLKWWNDYSYGKNVYIGHGFYRAGSNPAWKNPNELPAQIRELRGYPTTQGSVFFSSKSFETNPNGWSDSLKNNYYRYPALVPPMPWIDDSSPDQPKIEKKGVGEYQITYTGNENIRGLALLVTPLTKEAKFINAQLIKVFPLQKQILLQLSQYPETQGNRAFVVTIDRGNNVSPLTELK
;
A
#
# COMPACT_ATOMS: atom_id res chain seq x y z
N MET A 1 74.97 -45.56 -43.92
CA MET A 1 75.69 -46.49 -43.03
C MET A 1 74.75 -46.84 -41.92
N VAL A 2 74.39 -48.06 -41.90
CA VAL A 2 73.61 -48.87 -40.96
C VAL A 2 74.49 -49.03 -39.69
N PRO A 3 74.04 -49.42 -38.50
CA PRO A 3 72.88 -50.29 -38.15
C PRO A 3 72.04 -49.81 -36.99
N LEU A 4 70.77 -50.25 -36.89
CA LEU A 4 70.16 -51.51 -36.37
C LEU A 4 70.65 -51.98 -34.98
N PHE A 5 69.77 -52.08 -34.06
CA PHE A 5 69.42 -53.23 -33.18
C PHE A 5 68.39 -52.71 -32.12
N SER A 6 67.24 -53.28 -32.07
CA SER A 6 66.69 -54.60 -31.75
C SER A 6 66.19 -54.71 -30.29
N MET A 7 64.87 -54.89 -30.18
CA MET A 7 64.15 -55.87 -29.33
C MET A 7 64.47 -55.96 -27.82
N LYS A 8 63.54 -55.95 -26.98
CA LYS A 8 62.56 -56.92 -26.54
C LYS A 8 62.02 -56.63 -25.14
N CYS A 9 60.77 -56.77 -25.00
CA CYS A 9 59.99 -57.56 -24.02
C CYS A 9 60.01 -57.24 -22.54
N ILE A 10 58.86 -57.21 -22.01
CA ILE A 10 58.27 -57.96 -20.86
C ILE A 10 57.44 -56.97 -20.02
N SER A 11 56.25 -57.17 -20.02
CA SER A 11 55.18 -57.86 -19.26
C SER A 11 54.45 -56.95 -18.27
N ASP A 12 53.16 -57.00 -18.48
CA ASP A 12 52.08 -57.00 -17.47
C ASP A 12 52.33 -56.44 -16.09
N LEU A 13 51.62 -55.37 -15.82
CA LEU A 13 50.97 -55.22 -14.53
C LEU A 13 49.66 -54.46 -14.69
N PHE A 14 48.60 -55.16 -14.53
CA PHE A 14 47.24 -54.68 -14.33
C PHE A 14 47.23 -53.61 -13.24
N ARG A 15 46.81 -52.36 -13.56
CA ARG A 15 46.32 -51.42 -12.59
C ARG A 15 44.92 -51.01 -13.00
N SER A 16 43.96 -51.57 -12.28
CA SER A 16 42.58 -51.19 -12.28
C SER A 16 42.45 -49.71 -11.88
N ALA A 17 42.19 -48.85 -12.85
CA ALA A 17 41.75 -47.49 -12.61
C ALA A 17 40.25 -47.54 -12.26
N ILE A 18 39.89 -47.41 -10.98
CA ILE A 18 38.55 -47.15 -10.52
C ILE A 18 38.26 -45.70 -10.90
N PRO A 19 37.27 -45.37 -11.74
CA PRO A 19 36.85 -44.00 -11.95
C PRO A 19 36.16 -43.53 -10.66
N PHE A 20 36.82 -42.64 -9.93
CA PHE A 20 36.17 -41.85 -8.87
C PHE A 20 35.14 -40.93 -9.52
N LEU A 21 33.87 -41.36 -9.49
CA LEU A 21 32.74 -40.57 -9.92
C LEU A 21 32.57 -39.46 -8.81
N ILE A 22 33.18 -38.28 -9.02
CA ILE A 22 32.89 -37.11 -8.21
C ILE A 22 31.49 -36.66 -8.58
N VAL A 23 30.48 -37.09 -7.82
CA VAL A 23 29.16 -36.51 -7.85
C VAL A 23 29.25 -35.12 -7.20
N ILE A 24 29.44 -34.09 -8.04
CA ILE A 24 29.32 -32.72 -7.63
C ILE A 24 27.82 -32.49 -7.36
N PHE A 25 27.41 -32.65 -6.11
CA PHE A 25 26.16 -32.07 -5.64
C PHE A 25 26.29 -30.56 -5.75
N THR A 26 25.86 -30.01 -6.88
CA THR A 26 25.56 -28.58 -6.95
C THR A 26 24.38 -28.30 -6.03
N PHE A 27 24.65 -27.99 -4.78
CA PHE A 27 23.70 -27.27 -3.97
C PHE A 27 23.48 -25.92 -4.67
N SER A 28 22.45 -25.84 -5.48
CA SER A 28 21.85 -24.56 -5.84
C SER A 28 21.36 -23.95 -4.52
N ALA A 29 22.25 -23.23 -3.84
CA ALA A 29 21.82 -22.27 -2.83
C ALA A 29 20.93 -21.29 -3.59
N LYS A 30 19.60 -21.55 -3.61
CA LYS A 30 18.63 -20.50 -3.93
C LYS A 30 18.99 -19.40 -2.95
N ALA A 31 19.51 -18.29 -3.46
CA ALA A 31 19.69 -17.09 -2.68
C ALA A 31 18.29 -16.81 -2.07
N GLN A 32 18.14 -17.16 -0.81
CA GLN A 32 16.91 -16.92 -0.10
C GLN A 32 16.91 -15.40 0.11
N TYR A 33 16.12 -14.70 -0.70
CA TYR A 33 15.96 -13.26 -0.54
C TYR A 33 15.53 -13.02 0.91
N ALA A 34 16.31 -12.25 1.65
CA ALA A 34 16.00 -11.92 3.02
C ALA A 34 14.61 -11.29 3.05
N ASN A 35 13.71 -11.83 3.88
CA ASN A 35 12.41 -11.22 4.09
C ASN A 35 12.63 -9.98 4.95
N PRO A 36 12.25 -8.78 4.48
CA PRO A 36 12.42 -7.56 5.26
C PRO A 36 11.50 -7.58 6.48
N ASN A 37 11.98 -7.12 7.63
CA ASN A 37 11.16 -6.93 8.82
C ASN A 37 10.21 -5.74 8.69
N TYR A 38 10.57 -4.75 7.87
CA TYR A 38 9.74 -3.63 7.47
C TYR A 38 9.47 -3.67 5.98
N GLU A 39 8.20 -3.76 5.59
CA GLU A 39 7.74 -3.70 4.20
C GLU A 39 6.24 -3.41 4.17
N PHE A 40 5.84 -2.33 3.55
CA PHE A 40 4.42 -2.06 3.33
C PHE A 40 3.84 -3.06 2.32
N ARG A 41 2.76 -3.73 2.69
CA ARG A 41 2.08 -4.73 1.88
C ARG A 41 0.59 -4.43 1.85
N GLY A 42 0.25 -3.47 1.02
CA GLY A 42 -1.10 -2.94 0.93
C GLY A 42 -1.91 -3.52 -0.22
N VAL A 43 -3.23 -3.41 -0.10
CA VAL A 43 -4.16 -3.70 -1.18
C VAL A 43 -5.26 -2.64 -1.22
N TRP A 44 -5.58 -2.14 -2.42
CA TRP A 44 -6.74 -1.28 -2.63
C TRP A 44 -8.02 -2.10 -2.68
N VAL A 45 -9.04 -1.59 -1.99
CA VAL A 45 -10.40 -2.13 -1.98
C VAL A 45 -11.34 -1.03 -2.46
N ALA A 46 -11.72 -1.08 -3.72
CA ALA A 46 -12.56 -0.07 -4.36
C ALA A 46 -14.05 -0.37 -4.12
N SER A 47 -14.78 0.64 -3.64
CA SER A 47 -16.24 0.56 -3.47
C SER A 47 -17.00 1.08 -4.68
N VAL A 48 -16.41 2.02 -5.44
CA VAL A 48 -17.04 2.57 -6.65
C VAL A 48 -17.40 1.43 -7.62
N GLU A 49 -18.62 1.50 -8.16
CA GLU A 49 -19.18 0.46 -9.05
C GLU A 49 -19.14 -0.97 -8.47
N ASN A 50 -19.02 -1.11 -7.16
CA ASN A 50 -18.95 -2.40 -6.48
C ASN A 50 -17.80 -3.29 -7.03
N ILE A 51 -16.65 -2.67 -7.36
CA ILE A 51 -15.49 -3.38 -7.94
C ILE A 51 -15.00 -4.46 -6.99
N ASP A 52 -14.73 -4.10 -5.72
CA ASP A 52 -14.18 -5.01 -4.72
C ASP A 52 -15.13 -5.27 -3.55
N TRP A 53 -15.61 -4.21 -2.89
CA TRP A 53 -16.51 -4.33 -1.74
C TRP A 53 -17.40 -3.08 -1.56
N PRO A 54 -18.70 -3.29 -1.22
CA PRO A 54 -19.41 -4.58 -1.29
C PRO A 54 -19.51 -5.05 -2.74
N LYS A 55 -19.48 -6.36 -2.97
CA LYS A 55 -19.54 -6.93 -4.33
C LYS A 55 -20.87 -6.67 -5.05
N SER A 56 -21.90 -6.32 -4.29
CA SER A 56 -23.22 -5.97 -4.81
C SER A 56 -23.90 -5.02 -3.85
N LYS A 57 -24.59 -4.04 -4.40
CA LYS A 57 -25.44 -3.11 -3.65
C LYS A 57 -26.75 -3.71 -3.13
N LYS A 58 -26.94 -5.02 -3.31
CA LYS A 58 -28.11 -5.78 -2.84
C LYS A 58 -27.82 -6.69 -1.66
N LEU A 59 -26.57 -6.70 -1.16
CA LEU A 59 -26.20 -7.54 -0.02
C LEU A 59 -26.88 -7.04 1.25
N SER A 60 -27.40 -7.98 2.05
CA SER A 60 -27.81 -7.73 3.43
C SER A 60 -26.62 -7.25 4.29
N VAL A 61 -26.91 -6.69 5.44
CA VAL A 61 -25.87 -6.23 6.38
C VAL A 61 -24.97 -7.39 6.83
N GLU A 62 -25.55 -8.57 7.08
CA GLU A 62 -24.85 -9.78 7.46
C GLU A 62 -23.90 -10.24 6.34
N GLU A 63 -24.38 -10.24 5.08
CA GLU A 63 -23.57 -10.59 3.91
C GLU A 63 -22.45 -9.57 3.67
N GLN A 64 -22.71 -8.26 3.86
CA GLN A 64 -21.70 -7.22 3.78
C GLN A 64 -20.58 -7.47 4.79
N LYS A 65 -20.94 -7.70 6.05
CA LYS A 65 -19.99 -8.00 7.13
C LYS A 65 -19.22 -9.29 6.88
N ALA A 66 -19.88 -10.36 6.53
CA ALA A 66 -19.27 -11.65 6.26
C ALA A 66 -18.28 -11.57 5.08
N SER A 67 -18.67 -10.91 3.97
CA SER A 67 -17.81 -10.76 2.81
C SER A 67 -16.58 -9.88 3.09
N PHE A 68 -16.70 -8.86 3.96
CA PHE A 68 -15.53 -8.06 4.35
C PHE A 68 -14.56 -8.85 5.24
N ILE A 69 -15.07 -9.63 6.18
CA ILE A 69 -14.26 -10.56 7.01
C ILE A 69 -13.51 -11.55 6.12
N GLU A 70 -14.18 -12.13 5.12
CA GLU A 70 -13.56 -13.07 4.19
C GLU A 70 -12.46 -12.42 3.35
N LEU A 71 -12.70 -11.19 2.85
CA LEU A 71 -11.71 -10.36 2.16
C LEU A 71 -10.47 -10.14 3.04
N LEU A 72 -10.66 -9.72 4.29
CA LEU A 72 -9.55 -9.53 5.23
C LEU A 72 -8.78 -10.81 5.51
N ASN A 73 -9.48 -11.93 5.71
CA ASN A 73 -8.86 -13.24 5.92
C ASN A 73 -8.04 -13.69 4.70
N MET A 74 -8.53 -13.42 3.49
CA MET A 74 -7.79 -13.69 2.25
C MET A 74 -6.49 -12.88 2.22
N HIS A 75 -6.55 -11.59 2.49
CA HIS A 75 -5.37 -10.72 2.45
C HIS A 75 -4.39 -11.02 3.57
N GLN A 76 -4.85 -11.36 4.77
CA GLN A 76 -3.99 -11.82 5.86
C GLN A 76 -3.23 -13.10 5.47
N ARG A 77 -3.91 -14.08 4.84
CA ARG A 77 -3.25 -15.30 4.33
C ARG A 77 -2.23 -15.02 3.23
N ASN A 78 -2.41 -13.94 2.46
CA ASN A 78 -1.46 -13.50 1.44
C ASN A 78 -0.33 -12.61 2.00
N GLY A 79 -0.27 -12.42 3.31
CA GLY A 79 0.80 -11.68 3.99
C GLY A 79 0.67 -10.16 3.90
N MET A 80 -0.52 -9.63 3.58
CA MET A 80 -0.80 -8.18 3.60
C MET A 80 -0.82 -7.65 5.03
N ASN A 81 -0.41 -6.39 5.20
CA ASN A 81 -0.41 -5.69 6.49
C ASN A 81 -1.15 -4.35 6.46
N ALA A 82 -1.74 -3.98 5.32
CA ALA A 82 -2.56 -2.78 5.19
C ALA A 82 -3.69 -2.96 4.17
N ILE A 83 -4.85 -2.34 4.46
CA ILE A 83 -6.00 -2.22 3.56
C ILE A 83 -6.23 -0.75 3.25
N LEU A 84 -6.26 -0.40 1.96
CA LEU A 84 -6.63 0.93 1.47
C LEU A 84 -8.07 0.89 0.97
N MET A 85 -9.03 1.17 1.89
CA MET A 85 -10.46 1.02 1.63
C MET A 85 -11.08 2.31 1.13
N GLN A 86 -11.71 2.30 -0.05
CA GLN A 86 -12.42 3.45 -0.59
C GLN A 86 -13.74 3.67 0.15
N ILE A 87 -13.74 4.67 1.04
CA ILE A 87 -14.89 5.00 1.90
C ILE A 87 -15.69 6.21 1.42
N ARG A 88 -15.12 6.99 0.48
CA ARG A 88 -15.73 8.16 -0.16
C ARG A 88 -15.52 8.15 -1.67
N PRO A 89 -16.33 7.41 -2.43
CA PRO A 89 -16.14 7.24 -3.88
C PRO A 89 -16.60 8.43 -4.73
N ALA A 90 -17.66 9.15 -4.36
CA ALA A 90 -18.32 10.14 -5.23
C ALA A 90 -19.08 11.23 -4.46
N GLY A 91 -18.42 11.95 -3.54
CA GLY A 91 -19.08 12.97 -2.70
C GLY A 91 -20.16 12.37 -1.80
N ASP A 92 -19.99 11.11 -1.43
CA ASP A 92 -20.87 10.30 -0.61
C ASP A 92 -20.04 9.39 0.30
N ALA A 93 -20.62 8.76 1.29
CA ALA A 93 -19.91 8.10 2.36
C ALA A 93 -20.38 6.65 2.60
N LEU A 94 -19.44 5.76 2.94
CA LEU A 94 -19.71 4.43 3.47
C LEU A 94 -19.71 4.43 5.02
N TYR A 95 -20.10 5.55 5.62
CA TYR A 95 -20.16 5.75 7.07
C TYR A 95 -21.21 6.82 7.38
N PRO A 96 -21.75 6.90 8.62
CA PRO A 96 -22.69 7.95 8.98
C PRO A 96 -22.00 9.31 8.95
N SER A 97 -22.28 10.12 7.95
CA SER A 97 -21.78 11.48 7.78
C SER A 97 -22.91 12.51 7.87
N LYS A 98 -22.61 13.66 8.48
CA LYS A 98 -23.51 14.83 8.48
C LYS A 98 -23.26 15.76 7.27
N LEU A 99 -22.18 15.53 6.53
CA LEU A 99 -21.71 16.39 5.44
C LEU A 99 -22.08 15.85 4.06
N GLU A 100 -22.16 14.53 3.91
CA GLU A 100 -22.42 13.85 2.65
C GLU A 100 -23.37 12.66 2.87
N PRO A 101 -24.20 12.30 1.88
CA PRO A 101 -25.16 11.20 2.01
C PRO A 101 -24.47 9.83 2.03
N TRP A 102 -25.20 8.79 2.45
CA TRP A 102 -24.81 7.40 2.26
C TRP A 102 -24.57 7.10 0.79
N SER A 103 -23.52 6.33 0.49
CA SER A 103 -23.19 5.95 -0.89
C SER A 103 -24.18 4.96 -1.48
N GLU A 104 -24.53 5.16 -2.76
CA GLU A 104 -25.37 4.21 -3.53
C GLU A 104 -24.72 2.81 -3.65
N TYR A 105 -23.39 2.73 -3.58
CA TYR A 105 -22.68 1.46 -3.69
C TYR A 105 -22.85 0.56 -2.48
N LEU A 106 -23.27 1.11 -1.35
CA LEU A 106 -23.51 0.35 -0.13
C LEU A 106 -24.90 -0.31 -0.11
N THR A 107 -25.95 0.43 -0.51
CA THR A 107 -27.36 0.03 -0.33
C THR A 107 -28.19 0.06 -1.61
N GLY A 108 -27.61 0.51 -2.72
CA GLY A 108 -28.30 0.61 -4.01
C GLY A 108 -28.95 1.95 -4.29
N MET A 109 -29.14 2.79 -3.27
CA MET A 109 -29.70 4.13 -3.41
C MET A 109 -28.92 5.10 -2.53
N GLN A 110 -28.41 6.19 -3.13
CA GLN A 110 -27.70 7.22 -2.37
C GLN A 110 -28.62 7.88 -1.33
N GLY A 111 -28.10 8.06 -0.12
CA GLY A 111 -28.85 8.61 1.02
C GLY A 111 -29.56 7.56 1.86
N LEU A 112 -29.66 6.31 1.41
CA LEU A 112 -30.25 5.22 2.18
C LEU A 112 -29.19 4.58 3.09
N ALA A 113 -29.45 4.60 4.41
CA ALA A 113 -28.62 3.91 5.40
C ALA A 113 -28.76 2.39 5.29
N PRO A 114 -27.77 1.60 5.76
CA PRO A 114 -27.94 0.14 5.91
C PRO A 114 -29.10 -0.21 6.86
N ASP A 115 -29.82 -1.28 6.54
CA ASP A 115 -30.90 -1.84 7.37
C ASP A 115 -30.70 -3.35 7.53
N PRO A 116 -30.54 -3.88 8.78
CA PRO A 116 -30.47 -3.13 10.05
C PRO A 116 -29.28 -2.15 10.10
N TYR A 117 -29.47 -1.02 10.80
CA TYR A 117 -28.46 0.02 10.89
C TYR A 117 -27.17 -0.49 11.54
N TYR A 118 -26.03 -0.16 10.93
CA TYR A 118 -24.69 -0.28 11.51
C TYR A 118 -23.77 0.80 10.93
N ASP A 119 -22.61 1.03 11.57
CA ASP A 119 -21.55 1.87 11.03
C ASP A 119 -20.51 0.99 10.32
N PRO A 120 -20.52 0.92 8.96
CA PRO A 120 -19.58 0.11 8.20
C PRO A 120 -18.12 0.48 8.47
N LEU A 121 -17.81 1.76 8.64
CA LEU A 121 -16.41 2.21 8.82
C LEU A 121 -15.86 1.76 10.17
N THR A 122 -16.61 1.93 11.26
CA THR A 122 -16.23 1.39 12.58
C THR A 122 -16.01 -0.12 12.52
N PHE A 123 -16.92 -0.85 11.85
CA PHE A 123 -16.79 -2.29 11.67
C PHE A 123 -15.53 -2.68 10.89
N MET A 124 -15.27 -2.02 9.75
CA MET A 124 -14.13 -2.30 8.89
C MET A 124 -12.80 -2.03 9.59
N ILE A 125 -12.67 -0.91 10.29
CA ILE A 125 -11.46 -0.57 11.09
C ILE A 125 -11.23 -1.64 12.15
N THR A 126 -12.25 -1.95 12.94
CA THR A 126 -12.18 -2.93 14.03
C THR A 126 -11.72 -4.30 13.53
N GLU A 127 -12.32 -4.80 12.45
CA GLU A 127 -11.96 -6.11 11.89
C GLU A 127 -10.56 -6.14 11.26
N THR A 128 -10.11 -5.01 10.71
CA THR A 128 -8.76 -4.86 10.15
C THR A 128 -7.71 -4.87 11.27
N HIS A 129 -7.91 -4.08 12.32
CA HIS A 129 -7.02 -4.02 13.48
C HIS A 129 -6.94 -5.33 14.27
N LYS A 130 -8.04 -6.08 14.40
CA LYS A 130 -8.04 -7.44 14.98
C LYS A 130 -7.07 -8.40 14.27
N ARG A 131 -6.73 -8.14 13.03
CA ARG A 131 -5.78 -8.92 12.22
C ARG A 131 -4.37 -8.36 12.18
N GLY A 132 -4.10 -7.29 12.94
CA GLY A 132 -2.82 -6.60 12.98
C GLY A 132 -2.49 -5.85 11.69
N MET A 133 -3.50 -5.52 10.87
CA MET A 133 -3.35 -4.74 9.65
C MET A 133 -3.73 -3.27 9.89
N GLU A 134 -3.13 -2.36 9.11
CA GLU A 134 -3.53 -0.95 9.08
C GLU A 134 -4.74 -0.73 8.18
N PHE A 135 -5.59 0.24 8.57
CA PHE A 135 -6.73 0.70 7.78
C PHE A 135 -6.47 2.11 7.26
N HIS A 136 -6.25 2.24 5.96
CA HIS A 136 -6.10 3.52 5.27
C HIS A 136 -7.43 3.91 4.62
N ALA A 137 -8.01 5.02 5.06
CA ALA A 137 -9.25 5.54 4.51
C ALA A 137 -8.98 6.22 3.16
N TRP A 138 -9.41 5.57 2.07
CA TRP A 138 -9.26 6.12 0.73
C TRP A 138 -10.46 6.97 0.34
N LEU A 139 -10.18 8.23 -0.02
CA LEU A 139 -11.15 9.20 -0.50
C LEU A 139 -10.78 9.65 -1.93
N ASN A 140 -11.78 9.71 -2.82
CA ASN A 140 -11.62 10.49 -4.04
C ASN A 140 -11.88 11.97 -3.71
N PRO A 141 -10.94 12.91 -3.97
CA PRO A 141 -11.09 14.28 -3.51
C PRO A 141 -12.20 15.07 -4.20
N TYR A 142 -12.42 14.84 -5.50
CA TYR A 142 -13.25 15.75 -6.31
C TYR A 142 -14.35 15.09 -7.14
N ARG A 143 -14.42 13.77 -7.23
CA ARG A 143 -15.55 13.12 -7.90
C ARG A 143 -16.82 13.31 -7.09
N ALA A 144 -17.89 13.85 -7.73
CA ALA A 144 -19.15 14.07 -7.09
C ALA A 144 -20.25 13.15 -7.61
N VAL A 145 -20.24 12.81 -8.90
CA VAL A 145 -21.18 11.85 -9.51
C VAL A 145 -20.38 11.02 -10.51
N PHE A 146 -20.42 9.71 -10.34
CA PHE A 146 -19.65 8.80 -11.20
C PHE A 146 -20.21 8.73 -12.64
N ASN A 147 -21.54 8.73 -12.77
CA ASN A 147 -22.20 8.79 -14.06
C ASN A 147 -23.48 9.65 -13.96
N VAL A 148 -23.53 10.76 -14.69
CA VAL A 148 -24.64 11.74 -14.59
C VAL A 148 -26.01 11.20 -15.01
N VAL A 149 -26.04 10.07 -15.73
CA VAL A 149 -27.29 9.42 -16.20
C VAL A 149 -27.71 8.26 -15.27
N LYS A 150 -26.73 7.48 -14.77
CA LYS A 150 -27.00 6.21 -14.08
C LYS A 150 -26.93 6.30 -12.56
N SER A 151 -26.09 7.20 -12.01
CA SER A 151 -25.89 7.30 -10.56
C SER A 151 -27.14 7.85 -9.87
N SER A 152 -27.49 7.24 -8.74
CA SER A 152 -28.46 7.79 -7.81
C SER A 152 -27.89 9.01 -7.10
N VAL A 153 -28.70 10.08 -6.99
CA VAL A 153 -28.26 11.33 -6.31
C VAL A 153 -29.32 11.73 -5.28
N ALA A 154 -28.98 11.66 -4.01
CA ALA A 154 -29.86 12.00 -2.90
C ALA A 154 -30.19 13.50 -2.85
N PRO A 155 -31.36 13.89 -2.30
CA PRO A 155 -31.75 15.31 -2.14
C PRO A 155 -30.74 16.12 -1.30
N ASN A 156 -30.10 15.51 -0.32
CA ASN A 156 -29.09 16.11 0.54
C ASN A 156 -27.65 15.98 0.03
N HIS A 157 -27.46 15.50 -1.22
CA HIS A 157 -26.12 15.46 -1.82
C HIS A 157 -25.63 16.89 -2.12
N PRO A 158 -24.34 17.22 -1.92
CA PRO A 158 -23.81 18.54 -2.18
C PRO A 158 -24.14 19.10 -3.58
N THR A 159 -24.25 18.26 -4.62
CA THR A 159 -24.66 18.70 -5.97
C THR A 159 -26.09 19.22 -6.06
N LYS A 160 -26.93 18.96 -5.06
CA LYS A 160 -28.30 19.48 -4.96
C LYS A 160 -28.39 20.71 -4.06
N ILE A 161 -27.55 20.77 -3.02
CA ILE A 161 -27.53 21.86 -2.05
C ILE A 161 -26.72 23.05 -2.58
N HIS A 162 -25.58 22.76 -3.25
CA HIS A 162 -24.62 23.73 -3.77
C HIS A 162 -24.31 23.43 -5.24
N PRO A 163 -25.28 23.54 -6.16
CA PRO A 163 -25.08 23.21 -7.56
C PRO A 163 -23.95 24.01 -8.23
N GLU A 164 -23.67 25.22 -7.72
CA GLU A 164 -22.61 26.12 -8.20
C GLU A 164 -21.18 25.60 -7.93
N TRP A 165 -21.02 24.60 -7.04
CA TRP A 165 -19.71 23.98 -6.74
C TRP A 165 -19.25 22.98 -7.78
N PHE A 166 -20.07 22.66 -8.77
CA PHE A 166 -19.83 21.47 -9.59
C PHE A 166 -19.74 21.79 -11.09
N LEU A 167 -18.86 21.01 -11.73
CA LEU A 167 -18.66 21.06 -13.18
C LEU A 167 -18.93 19.68 -13.77
N VAL A 168 -19.54 19.65 -14.95
CA VAL A 168 -19.76 18.42 -15.74
C VAL A 168 -18.63 18.30 -16.75
N TYR A 169 -17.94 17.15 -16.73
CA TYR A 169 -16.88 16.85 -17.67
C TYR A 169 -16.98 15.38 -18.13
N GLY A 170 -17.24 15.19 -19.40
CA GLY A 170 -17.63 13.88 -19.93
C GLY A 170 -19.00 13.45 -19.39
N ASP A 171 -19.04 12.25 -18.86
CA ASP A 171 -20.24 11.63 -18.25
C ASP A 171 -20.25 11.74 -16.72
N LYS A 172 -19.35 12.53 -16.14
CA LYS A 172 -19.16 12.67 -14.70
C LYS A 172 -19.40 14.10 -14.23
N LYS A 173 -19.67 14.23 -12.93
CA LYS A 173 -19.71 15.53 -12.27
C LYS A 173 -18.62 15.60 -11.21
N TYR A 174 -17.90 16.71 -11.16
CA TYR A 174 -16.80 16.95 -10.26
C TYR A 174 -17.04 18.19 -9.42
N PHE A 175 -16.59 18.16 -8.18
CA PHE A 175 -16.36 19.38 -7.43
C PHE A 175 -15.34 20.24 -8.17
N ASN A 176 -15.56 21.55 -8.19
CA ASN A 176 -14.64 22.48 -8.84
C ASN A 176 -13.44 22.78 -7.94
N PRO A 177 -12.22 22.30 -8.26
CA PRO A 177 -11.05 22.46 -7.38
C PRO A 177 -10.64 23.93 -7.17
N GLY A 178 -11.04 24.81 -8.10
CA GLY A 178 -10.74 26.24 -8.06
C GLY A 178 -11.52 27.01 -6.98
N LEU A 179 -12.60 26.44 -6.43
CA LEU A 179 -13.44 27.11 -5.44
C LEU A 179 -12.91 26.92 -4.01
N PRO A 180 -12.68 28.01 -3.25
CA PRO A 180 -12.31 27.93 -1.84
C PRO A 180 -13.30 27.16 -0.98
N GLU A 181 -14.60 27.28 -1.26
CA GLU A 181 -15.71 26.62 -0.55
C GLU A 181 -15.63 25.09 -0.69
N VAL A 182 -15.29 24.61 -1.88
CA VAL A 182 -15.08 23.18 -2.15
C VAL A 182 -13.89 22.62 -1.36
N ARG A 183 -12.78 23.37 -1.30
CA ARG A 183 -11.63 22.99 -0.46
C ARG A 183 -12.00 22.94 1.02
N LYS A 184 -12.73 23.93 1.53
CA LYS A 184 -13.23 23.95 2.92
C LYS A 184 -14.13 22.75 3.21
N HIS A 185 -15.02 22.38 2.27
CA HIS A 185 -15.90 21.21 2.41
C HIS A 185 -15.07 19.91 2.52
N THR A 186 -14.12 19.70 1.60
CA THR A 186 -13.28 18.49 1.61
C THR A 186 -12.44 18.39 2.89
N VAL A 187 -11.90 19.51 3.37
CA VAL A 187 -11.19 19.58 4.65
C VAL A 187 -12.12 19.22 5.82
N ALA A 188 -13.36 19.73 5.82
CA ALA A 188 -14.33 19.41 6.86
C ALA A 188 -14.67 17.91 6.90
N VAL A 189 -14.80 17.28 5.74
CA VAL A 189 -15.01 15.81 5.62
C VAL A 189 -13.84 15.04 6.26
N VAL A 190 -12.60 15.42 5.96
CA VAL A 190 -11.42 14.76 6.53
C VAL A 190 -11.28 15.01 8.02
N LYS A 191 -11.56 16.24 8.50
CA LYS A 191 -11.58 16.55 9.94
C LYS A 191 -12.61 15.70 10.69
N ASP A 192 -13.83 15.54 10.15
CA ASP A 192 -14.87 14.67 10.73
C ASP A 192 -14.39 13.23 10.84
N LEU A 193 -13.77 12.69 9.79
CA LEU A 193 -13.22 11.34 9.78
C LEU A 193 -12.13 11.14 10.84
N VAL A 194 -11.10 11.98 10.83
CA VAL A 194 -9.94 11.86 11.73
C VAL A 194 -10.34 12.07 13.19
N SER A 195 -11.37 12.87 13.46
CA SER A 195 -11.84 13.11 14.83
C SER A 195 -12.69 11.99 15.42
N ARG A 196 -13.32 11.15 14.56
CA ARG A 196 -14.30 10.15 14.99
C ARG A 196 -13.83 8.71 14.89
N TYR A 197 -12.84 8.43 14.04
CA TYR A 197 -12.43 7.07 13.73
C TYR A 197 -10.94 6.87 13.99
N GLU A 198 -10.59 5.69 14.49
CA GLU A 198 -9.19 5.27 14.71
C GLU A 198 -8.51 4.85 13.39
N LEU A 199 -8.33 5.82 12.49
CA LEU A 199 -7.68 5.62 11.20
C LEU A 199 -6.16 5.56 11.36
N ASP A 200 -5.48 4.69 10.60
CA ASP A 200 -4.01 4.71 10.48
C ASP A 200 -3.55 5.73 9.44
N ALA A 201 -4.37 5.98 8.40
CA ALA A 201 -4.06 6.97 7.38
C ALA A 201 -5.31 7.52 6.67
N ILE A 202 -5.17 8.74 6.16
CA ILE A 202 -5.98 9.27 5.05
C ILE A 202 -5.20 9.04 3.76
N HIS A 203 -5.87 8.50 2.76
CA HIS A 203 -5.29 8.21 1.46
C HIS A 203 -6.14 8.80 0.34
N MET A 204 -5.50 9.49 -0.63
CA MET A 204 -6.19 10.02 -1.80
C MET A 204 -5.62 9.41 -3.08
N ASP A 205 -6.47 9.27 -4.09
CA ASP A 205 -6.08 8.84 -5.43
C ASP A 205 -5.50 10.01 -6.27
N ASP A 206 -5.33 9.81 -7.57
CA ASP A 206 -4.72 10.76 -8.50
C ASP A 206 -5.71 11.72 -9.17
N TYR A 207 -6.99 11.67 -8.81
CA TYR A 207 -8.03 12.49 -9.45
C TYR A 207 -8.16 13.89 -8.83
N PHE A 208 -7.10 14.69 -8.81
CA PHE A 208 -7.16 16.10 -8.41
C PHE A 208 -7.86 16.95 -9.45
N TYR A 209 -7.38 16.93 -10.70
CA TYR A 209 -8.16 17.24 -11.88
C TYR A 209 -8.44 15.94 -12.64
N PRO A 210 -9.57 15.84 -13.37
CA PRO A 210 -9.87 14.60 -14.10
C PRO A 210 -8.88 14.36 -15.24
N TYR A 211 -8.72 13.10 -15.61
CA TYR A 211 -8.00 12.72 -16.81
C TYR A 211 -8.52 13.47 -18.02
N ARG A 212 -7.63 13.95 -18.89
CA ARG A 212 -8.01 14.70 -20.09
C ARG A 212 -8.87 13.87 -21.04
N ILE A 213 -9.95 14.47 -21.50
CA ILE A 213 -10.76 13.95 -22.60
C ILE A 213 -10.30 14.64 -23.87
N ALA A 214 -9.93 13.87 -24.91
CA ALA A 214 -9.45 14.43 -26.16
C ALA A 214 -10.45 15.45 -26.74
N GLY A 215 -9.96 16.64 -27.12
CA GLY A 215 -10.75 17.73 -27.65
C GLY A 215 -11.71 18.43 -26.68
N LYS A 216 -11.62 18.12 -25.38
CA LYS A 216 -12.45 18.80 -24.36
C LYS A 216 -11.58 19.42 -23.29
N GLU A 217 -11.78 20.70 -23.05
CA GLU A 217 -11.16 21.40 -21.92
C GLU A 217 -12.02 21.23 -20.66
N PHE A 218 -11.40 21.17 -19.49
CA PHE A 218 -12.12 21.16 -18.22
C PHE A 218 -12.81 22.53 -18.05
N PRO A 219 -14.12 22.60 -17.74
CA PRO A 219 -14.90 23.83 -17.92
C PRO A 219 -14.81 24.77 -16.70
N ASP A 220 -13.61 25.07 -16.22
CA ASP A 220 -13.35 25.94 -15.06
C ASP A 220 -12.99 27.39 -15.41
N GLU A 221 -13.19 27.82 -16.67
CA GLU A 221 -12.81 29.14 -17.18
C GLU A 221 -13.35 30.30 -16.33
N LYS A 222 -14.64 30.23 -15.96
CA LYS A 222 -15.27 31.26 -15.13
C LYS A 222 -14.58 31.39 -13.75
N THR A 223 -14.25 30.27 -13.16
CA THR A 223 -13.55 30.21 -11.86
C THR A 223 -12.11 30.72 -12.00
N TYR A 224 -11.43 30.36 -13.08
CA TYR A 224 -10.10 30.86 -13.38
C TYR A 224 -10.08 32.38 -13.51
N GLN A 225 -11.00 32.99 -14.27
CA GLN A 225 -11.10 34.45 -14.39
C GLN A 225 -11.32 35.14 -13.06
N GLN A 226 -12.06 34.51 -12.13
CA GLN A 226 -12.38 35.06 -10.82
C GLN A 226 -11.21 34.93 -9.82
N PHE A 227 -10.46 33.81 -9.85
CA PHE A 227 -9.52 33.43 -8.78
C PHE A 227 -8.08 33.21 -9.24
N SER A 228 -7.73 33.54 -10.49
CA SER A 228 -6.38 33.26 -11.04
C SER A 228 -5.27 34.06 -10.38
N ASN A 229 -5.58 35.22 -9.79
CA ASN A 229 -4.58 36.14 -9.21
C ASN A 229 -3.37 36.41 -10.14
N GLY A 230 -3.61 36.47 -11.46
CA GLY A 230 -2.58 36.73 -12.47
C GLY A 230 -1.74 35.50 -12.88
N LEU A 231 -1.99 34.34 -12.33
CA LEU A 231 -1.34 33.09 -12.75
C LEU A 231 -1.86 32.63 -14.13
N SER A 232 -1.00 31.93 -14.88
CA SER A 232 -1.48 31.16 -16.03
C SER A 232 -2.45 30.06 -15.56
N LYS A 233 -3.32 29.58 -16.45
CA LYS A 233 -4.36 28.61 -16.12
C LYS A 233 -3.78 27.32 -15.52
N ASP A 234 -2.69 26.82 -16.08
CA ASP A 234 -2.01 25.62 -15.58
C ASP A 234 -1.36 25.85 -14.20
N ALA A 235 -0.73 27.00 -14.01
CA ALA A 235 -0.16 27.36 -12.70
C ALA A 235 -1.24 27.55 -11.63
N TRP A 236 -2.38 28.15 -11.99
CA TRP A 236 -3.52 28.29 -11.11
C TRP A 236 -4.15 26.94 -10.73
N ARG A 237 -4.32 26.01 -11.67
CA ARG A 237 -4.80 24.66 -11.39
C ARG A 237 -3.86 23.92 -10.43
N ARG A 238 -2.54 24.01 -10.62
CA ARG A 238 -1.55 23.46 -9.68
C ARG A 238 -1.68 24.09 -8.30
N SER A 239 -1.78 25.42 -8.22
CA SER A 239 -1.94 26.09 -6.92
C SER A 239 -3.22 25.69 -6.18
N ASN A 240 -4.30 25.30 -6.88
CA ASN A 240 -5.49 24.74 -6.27
C ASN A 240 -5.24 23.33 -5.69
N CYS A 241 -4.48 22.49 -6.39
CA CYS A 241 -4.06 21.19 -5.87
C CYS A 241 -3.11 21.33 -4.67
N ASP A 242 -2.13 22.25 -4.74
CA ASP A 242 -1.23 22.53 -3.61
C ASP A 242 -2.03 23.01 -2.39
N SER A 243 -3.00 23.90 -2.62
CA SER A 243 -3.84 24.45 -1.55
C SER A 243 -4.66 23.40 -0.84
N ILE A 244 -5.26 22.44 -1.53
CA ILE A 244 -6.01 21.37 -0.86
C ILE A 244 -5.07 20.44 -0.09
N ILE A 245 -3.91 20.11 -0.62
CA ILE A 245 -2.95 19.24 0.05
C ILE A 245 -2.45 19.85 1.36
N VAL A 246 -2.00 21.09 1.34
CA VAL A 246 -1.53 21.76 2.57
C VAL A 246 -2.66 21.93 3.58
N ASN A 247 -3.87 22.29 3.15
CA ASN A 247 -5.02 22.45 4.06
C ASN A 247 -5.43 21.09 4.70
N LEU A 248 -5.32 19.98 3.98
CA LEU A 248 -5.57 18.64 4.50
C LEU A 248 -4.48 18.22 5.48
N HIS A 249 -3.21 18.42 5.11
CA HIS A 249 -2.07 18.17 6.00
C HIS A 249 -2.28 18.88 7.34
N ASP A 250 -2.51 20.20 7.31
CA ASP A 250 -2.68 21.00 8.52
C ASP A 250 -3.89 20.54 9.34
N ALA A 251 -4.99 20.21 8.67
CA ALA A 251 -6.21 19.73 9.32
C ALA A 251 -6.01 18.37 10.01
N ILE A 252 -5.31 17.44 9.36
CA ILE A 252 -4.98 16.12 9.94
C ILE A 252 -4.06 16.32 11.15
N ARG A 253 -2.96 17.06 11.01
CA ARG A 253 -2.01 17.31 12.10
C ARG A 253 -2.66 18.02 13.30
N GLN A 254 -3.61 18.92 13.05
CA GLN A 254 -4.36 19.62 14.11
C GLN A 254 -5.28 18.68 14.91
N VAL A 255 -5.91 17.69 14.25
CA VAL A 255 -6.89 16.79 14.89
C VAL A 255 -6.21 15.57 15.50
N ASN A 256 -5.37 14.88 14.74
CA ASN A 256 -4.60 13.72 15.20
C ASN A 256 -3.28 13.64 14.41
N PRO A 257 -2.15 14.04 15.02
CA PRO A 257 -0.85 14.07 14.34
C PRO A 257 -0.30 12.67 13.99
N GLU A 258 -0.82 11.59 14.61
CA GLU A 258 -0.39 10.21 14.33
C GLU A 258 -0.98 9.65 13.03
N VAL A 259 -2.08 10.23 12.53
CA VAL A 259 -2.72 9.78 11.27
C VAL A 259 -1.86 10.17 10.08
N LYS A 260 -1.40 9.18 9.33
CA LYS A 260 -0.59 9.37 8.12
C LYS A 260 -1.42 9.99 6.99
N PHE A 261 -0.77 10.78 6.14
CA PHE A 261 -1.41 11.33 4.94
C PHE A 261 -0.66 10.89 3.68
N GLY A 262 -1.31 10.12 2.81
CA GLY A 262 -0.70 9.57 1.60
C GLY A 262 -1.50 9.82 0.33
N ILE A 263 -0.78 9.77 -0.80
CA ILE A 263 -1.34 9.98 -2.15
C ILE A 263 -0.90 8.82 -3.03
N SER A 264 -1.82 8.31 -3.89
CA SER A 264 -1.47 7.41 -4.99
C SER A 264 -1.52 8.16 -6.32
N PRO A 265 -0.42 8.84 -6.71
CA PRO A 265 -0.37 9.61 -7.95
C PRO A 265 -0.28 8.69 -9.17
N PHE A 266 -0.60 9.24 -10.36
CA PHE A 266 -0.22 8.62 -11.63
C PHE A 266 1.29 8.31 -11.64
N GLY A 267 1.70 7.22 -12.28
CA GLY A 267 3.08 6.70 -12.19
C GLY A 267 4.17 7.63 -12.71
N VAL A 268 3.84 8.61 -13.57
CA VAL A 268 4.80 9.55 -14.16
C VAL A 268 4.52 10.97 -13.65
N TRP A 269 5.48 11.53 -12.90
CA TRP A 269 5.38 12.93 -12.50
C TRP A 269 5.47 13.87 -13.69
N ARG A 270 6.54 13.75 -14.48
CA ARG A 270 6.78 14.52 -15.71
C ARG A 270 7.79 13.79 -16.59
N ASN A 271 7.70 13.93 -17.90
CA ASN A 271 8.71 13.42 -18.84
C ASN A 271 9.99 14.29 -18.80
N GLN A 272 11.16 13.67 -18.88
CA GLN A 272 12.45 14.38 -18.90
C GLN A 272 12.57 15.37 -20.08
N SER A 273 11.91 15.10 -21.19
CA SER A 273 11.85 16.02 -22.33
C SER A 273 11.14 17.36 -22.03
N LYS A 274 10.38 17.43 -20.94
CA LYS A 274 9.67 18.64 -20.48
C LYS A 274 10.36 19.30 -19.28
N ASP A 275 11.06 18.51 -18.48
CA ASP A 275 11.75 18.98 -17.26
C ASP A 275 12.95 18.09 -16.98
N PRO A 276 14.16 18.64 -16.74
CA PRO A 276 15.35 17.85 -16.41
C PRO A 276 15.20 16.93 -15.20
N MET A 277 14.31 17.29 -14.24
CA MET A 277 13.98 16.46 -13.09
C MET A 277 12.99 15.34 -13.44
N GLY A 278 12.38 15.34 -14.61
CA GLY A 278 11.42 14.33 -15.08
C GLY A 278 12.07 12.97 -15.29
N SER A 279 11.24 11.94 -15.32
CA SER A 279 11.67 10.58 -15.65
C SER A 279 11.99 10.43 -17.13
N ASN A 280 12.92 9.53 -17.48
CA ASN A 280 13.22 9.18 -18.87
C ASN A 280 12.08 8.34 -19.48
N THR A 281 10.96 9.00 -19.71
CA THR A 281 9.70 8.43 -20.23
C THR A 281 9.15 9.30 -21.36
N THR A 282 8.19 8.73 -22.11
CA THR A 282 7.42 9.41 -23.14
C THR A 282 5.92 9.24 -22.93
N ALA A 283 5.51 9.29 -21.66
CA ALA A 283 4.13 9.13 -21.26
C ALA A 283 3.24 10.23 -21.86
N GLY A 284 2.07 9.84 -22.37
CA GLY A 284 1.09 10.78 -22.95
C GLY A 284 0.33 11.60 -21.91
N GLN A 285 0.45 11.22 -20.62
CA GLN A 285 -0.14 11.90 -19.47
C GLN A 285 0.84 11.92 -18.31
N THR A 286 0.81 12.98 -17.50
CA THR A 286 1.69 13.16 -16.35
C THR A 286 0.94 13.83 -15.20
N ASN A 287 1.46 13.71 -13.98
CA ASN A 287 0.87 14.40 -12.82
C ASN A 287 0.93 15.92 -12.99
N TYR A 288 2.11 16.45 -13.33
CA TYR A 288 2.38 17.89 -13.32
C TYR A 288 1.65 18.65 -14.43
N ASP A 289 1.71 18.12 -15.67
CA ASP A 289 1.19 18.83 -16.84
C ASP A 289 -0.30 18.56 -17.10
N ASP A 290 -0.82 17.39 -16.69
CA ASP A 290 -2.16 16.94 -17.07
C ASP A 290 -3.14 16.85 -15.89
N LEU A 291 -2.66 16.42 -14.72
CA LEU A 291 -3.45 16.31 -13.50
C LEU A 291 -3.22 17.50 -12.55
N TYR A 292 -2.31 18.39 -12.92
CA TYR A 292 -1.94 19.61 -12.17
C TYR A 292 -1.50 19.32 -10.72
N ALA A 293 -0.91 18.14 -10.47
CA ALA A 293 -0.47 17.66 -9.17
C ALA A 293 1.07 17.68 -9.10
N ASP A 294 1.63 18.59 -8.30
CA ASP A 294 3.08 18.70 -8.09
C ASP A 294 3.51 17.84 -6.90
N ILE A 295 3.56 16.54 -7.12
CA ILE A 295 3.90 15.57 -6.07
C ILE A 295 5.28 15.81 -5.47
N LEU A 296 6.26 16.26 -6.30
CA LEU A 296 7.60 16.56 -5.79
C LEU A 296 7.60 17.72 -4.80
N LEU A 297 6.85 18.78 -5.09
CA LEU A 297 6.68 19.89 -4.15
C LEU A 297 6.07 19.39 -2.83
N TRP A 298 5.04 18.54 -2.89
CA TRP A 298 4.37 18.04 -1.70
C TRP A 298 5.28 17.20 -0.82
N LEU A 299 6.13 16.35 -1.44
CA LEU A 299 7.15 15.57 -0.75
C LEU A 299 8.23 16.47 -0.12
N GLN A 300 8.76 17.43 -0.90
CA GLN A 300 9.79 18.39 -0.42
C GLN A 300 9.32 19.22 0.77
N LYS A 301 8.05 19.65 0.75
CA LYS A 301 7.47 20.43 1.83
C LYS A 301 7.02 19.59 3.03
N GLY A 302 7.04 18.26 2.88
CA GLY A 302 6.55 17.35 3.92
C GLY A 302 5.04 17.44 4.14
N TRP A 303 4.27 17.89 3.14
CA TRP A 303 2.81 17.97 3.21
C TRP A 303 2.13 16.60 3.11
N ILE A 304 2.86 15.60 2.63
CA ILE A 304 2.42 14.21 2.58
C ILE A 304 3.48 13.31 3.21
N ASP A 305 3.06 12.20 3.81
CA ASP A 305 3.94 11.27 4.52
C ASP A 305 4.42 10.14 3.64
N TYR A 306 3.62 9.73 2.66
CA TYR A 306 3.99 8.69 1.72
C TYR A 306 3.31 8.87 0.37
N VAL A 307 3.90 8.24 -0.64
CA VAL A 307 3.31 8.14 -1.98
C VAL A 307 3.21 6.70 -2.43
N VAL A 308 2.18 6.42 -3.23
CA VAL A 308 1.96 5.13 -3.88
C VAL A 308 1.82 5.33 -5.38
N PRO A 309 2.91 5.66 -6.12
CA PRO A 309 2.83 5.87 -7.55
C PRO A 309 2.33 4.61 -8.27
N GLN A 310 1.36 4.79 -9.16
CA GLN A 310 0.68 3.71 -9.88
C GLN A 310 1.53 3.23 -11.07
N LEU A 311 2.49 2.34 -10.83
CA LEU A 311 3.37 1.79 -11.86
C LEU A 311 2.72 0.56 -12.53
N TYR A 312 1.60 0.78 -13.25
CA TYR A 312 0.81 -0.29 -13.86
C TYR A 312 1.35 -0.73 -15.24
N TRP A 313 2.65 -0.63 -15.45
CA TRP A 313 3.38 -1.05 -16.65
C TRP A 313 4.33 -2.20 -16.34
N GLU A 314 4.56 -3.01 -17.35
CA GLU A 314 5.59 -4.04 -17.30
C GLU A 314 7.00 -3.45 -17.40
N ARG A 315 7.99 -4.23 -16.99
CA ARG A 315 9.40 -3.91 -17.20
C ARG A 315 9.70 -3.92 -18.69
N GLY A 316 10.41 -2.91 -19.17
CA GLY A 316 10.70 -2.70 -20.59
C GLY A 316 9.57 -2.07 -21.40
N HIS A 317 8.51 -1.52 -20.75
CA HIS A 317 7.45 -0.81 -21.45
C HIS A 317 7.99 0.46 -22.13
N ALA A 318 7.76 0.63 -23.45
CA ALA A 318 8.41 1.65 -24.27
C ALA A 318 8.19 3.09 -23.79
N ALA A 319 7.00 3.43 -23.33
CA ALA A 319 6.65 4.81 -22.95
C ALA A 319 6.83 5.10 -21.45
N ALA A 320 6.74 4.07 -20.61
CA ALA A 320 6.74 4.21 -19.16
C ALA A 320 7.24 2.90 -18.51
N ASP A 321 8.54 2.62 -18.69
CA ASP A 321 9.18 1.42 -18.16
C ASP A 321 9.13 1.39 -16.63
N TYR A 322 8.68 0.26 -16.06
CA TYR A 322 8.60 0.04 -14.63
C TYR A 322 9.93 0.31 -13.91
N SER A 323 11.03 -0.26 -14.41
CA SER A 323 12.36 -0.13 -13.79
C SER A 323 12.88 1.30 -13.80
N THR A 324 12.65 2.03 -14.88
CA THR A 324 12.98 3.45 -15.01
C THR A 324 12.20 4.28 -13.98
N LEU A 325 10.90 4.04 -13.86
CA LEU A 325 10.03 4.77 -12.93
C LEU A 325 10.32 4.39 -11.47
N LEU A 326 10.56 3.13 -11.17
CA LEU A 326 10.94 2.67 -9.83
C LEU A 326 12.20 3.40 -9.34
N LYS A 327 13.26 3.42 -10.18
CA LYS A 327 14.48 4.16 -9.88
C LYS A 327 14.19 5.64 -9.66
N TRP A 328 13.40 6.24 -10.53
CA TRP A 328 13.07 7.66 -10.44
C TRP A 328 12.34 8.00 -9.12
N TRP A 329 11.32 7.25 -8.75
CA TRP A 329 10.61 7.45 -7.48
C TRP A 329 11.48 7.22 -6.25
N ASN A 330 12.43 6.26 -6.33
CA ASN A 330 13.44 6.10 -5.27
C ASN A 330 14.30 7.36 -5.11
N ASP A 331 14.79 7.92 -6.21
CA ASP A 331 15.72 9.05 -6.22
C ASP A 331 15.05 10.36 -5.76
N TYR A 332 13.74 10.50 -5.99
CA TYR A 332 12.96 11.70 -5.67
C TYR A 332 11.98 11.52 -4.51
N SER A 333 12.30 10.66 -3.55
CA SER A 333 11.46 10.42 -2.36
C SER A 333 11.49 11.55 -1.32
N TYR A 334 12.53 12.37 -1.34
CA TYR A 334 12.80 13.44 -0.34
C TYR A 334 12.71 12.95 1.12
N GLY A 335 13.14 11.69 1.37
CA GLY A 335 13.14 11.08 2.69
C GLY A 335 11.78 10.60 3.17
N LYS A 336 10.73 10.68 2.33
CA LYS A 336 9.41 10.12 2.62
C LYS A 336 9.29 8.68 2.12
N ASN A 337 8.32 7.94 2.66
CA ASN A 337 8.10 6.56 2.26
C ASN A 337 7.49 6.47 0.86
N VAL A 338 8.08 5.63 0.02
CA VAL A 338 7.57 5.31 -1.33
C VAL A 338 7.12 3.85 -1.34
N TYR A 339 5.85 3.61 -1.62
CA TYR A 339 5.29 2.28 -1.84
C TYR A 339 4.86 2.17 -3.29
N ILE A 340 5.20 1.08 -3.97
CA ILE A 340 4.91 0.97 -5.41
C ILE A 340 3.53 0.37 -5.63
N GLY A 341 2.71 1.07 -6.41
CA GLY A 341 1.42 0.58 -6.89
C GLY A 341 1.58 -0.39 -8.05
N HIS A 342 1.13 -1.64 -7.88
CA HIS A 342 1.19 -2.68 -8.91
C HIS A 342 -0.18 -2.96 -9.52
N GLY A 343 -0.22 -3.06 -10.85
CA GLY A 343 -1.42 -3.42 -11.59
C GLY A 343 -1.66 -4.94 -11.60
N PHE A 344 -2.10 -5.52 -10.50
CA PHE A 344 -2.36 -6.96 -10.39
C PHE A 344 -3.39 -7.45 -11.43
N TYR A 345 -4.37 -6.60 -11.76
CA TYR A 345 -5.38 -6.84 -12.80
C TYR A 345 -4.80 -6.93 -14.23
N ARG A 346 -3.55 -6.52 -14.42
CA ARG A 346 -2.87 -6.56 -15.73
C ARG A 346 -2.51 -7.98 -16.16
N ALA A 347 -2.54 -8.94 -15.24
CA ALA A 347 -2.24 -10.34 -15.54
C ALA A 347 -2.95 -10.83 -16.80
N GLY A 348 -2.18 -11.35 -17.75
CA GLY A 348 -2.71 -11.85 -19.03
C GLY A 348 -3.04 -10.80 -20.10
N SER A 349 -2.96 -9.50 -19.81
CA SER A 349 -3.42 -8.43 -20.73
C SER A 349 -2.55 -8.25 -21.99
N ASN A 350 -1.27 -8.63 -21.93
CA ASN A 350 -0.34 -8.63 -23.05
C ASN A 350 0.74 -9.71 -22.86
N PRO A 351 1.67 -9.95 -23.82
CA PRO A 351 2.69 -10.98 -23.69
C PRO A 351 3.56 -10.86 -22.42
N ALA A 352 3.96 -9.65 -22.01
CA ALA A 352 4.76 -9.45 -20.80
C ALA A 352 3.96 -9.79 -19.53
N TRP A 353 2.71 -9.39 -19.46
CA TRP A 353 1.80 -9.68 -18.34
C TRP A 353 1.27 -11.11 -18.31
N LYS A 354 1.49 -11.92 -19.40
CA LYS A 354 1.30 -13.38 -19.38
C LYS A 354 2.46 -14.11 -18.71
N ASN A 355 3.61 -13.45 -18.54
CA ASN A 355 4.75 -14.03 -17.85
C ASN A 355 4.46 -14.10 -16.33
N PRO A 356 4.41 -15.29 -15.72
CA PRO A 356 4.15 -15.44 -14.28
C PRO A 356 5.25 -14.81 -13.42
N ASN A 357 6.45 -14.57 -13.97
CA ASN A 357 7.56 -13.96 -13.27
C ASN A 357 7.57 -12.42 -13.32
N GLU A 358 6.65 -11.77 -14.03
CA GLU A 358 6.69 -10.30 -14.15
C GLU A 358 6.48 -9.63 -12.80
N LEU A 359 5.37 -9.87 -12.10
CA LEU A 359 5.14 -9.30 -10.78
C LEU A 359 6.19 -9.73 -9.74
N PRO A 360 6.55 -11.03 -9.63
CA PRO A 360 7.67 -11.45 -8.78
C PRO A 360 8.98 -10.72 -9.05
N ALA A 361 9.29 -10.41 -10.30
CA ALA A 361 10.50 -9.69 -10.65
C ALA A 361 10.41 -8.20 -10.25
N GLN A 362 9.26 -7.56 -10.41
CA GLN A 362 9.01 -6.20 -9.91
C GLN A 362 9.24 -6.11 -8.40
N ILE A 363 8.73 -7.08 -7.62
CA ILE A 363 8.93 -7.13 -6.16
C ILE A 363 10.41 -7.34 -5.80
N ARG A 364 11.13 -8.21 -6.50
CA ARG A 364 12.58 -8.37 -6.26
C ARG A 364 13.35 -7.11 -6.55
N GLU A 365 13.01 -6.43 -7.63
CA GLU A 365 13.67 -5.21 -8.06
C GLU A 365 13.44 -4.07 -7.07
N LEU A 366 12.20 -3.85 -6.62
CA LEU A 366 11.89 -2.78 -5.65
C LEU A 366 12.64 -2.96 -4.32
N ARG A 367 12.87 -4.21 -3.87
CA ARG A 367 13.64 -4.49 -2.64
C ARG A 367 15.13 -4.14 -2.76
N GLY A 368 15.61 -3.86 -3.96
CA GLY A 368 16.96 -3.35 -4.21
C GLY A 368 17.11 -1.84 -3.99
N TYR A 369 16.02 -1.11 -3.77
CA TYR A 369 16.02 0.34 -3.62
C TYR A 369 15.65 0.76 -2.18
N PRO A 370 16.50 1.54 -1.50
CA PRO A 370 16.38 1.76 -0.05
C PRO A 370 15.16 2.60 0.37
N THR A 371 14.64 3.47 -0.51
CA THR A 371 13.49 4.33 -0.19
C THR A 371 12.16 3.77 -0.70
N THR A 372 12.18 2.72 -1.53
CA THR A 372 10.97 2.00 -1.95
C THR A 372 10.69 0.88 -0.96
N GLN A 373 9.79 1.14 -0.03
CA GLN A 373 9.62 0.33 1.18
C GLN A 373 8.39 -0.56 1.13
N GLY A 374 7.92 -0.93 -0.05
CA GLY A 374 6.82 -1.89 -0.18
C GLY A 374 5.93 -1.70 -1.40
N SER A 375 4.84 -2.43 -1.38
CA SER A 375 3.92 -2.61 -2.52
C SER A 375 2.47 -2.36 -2.13
N VAL A 376 1.68 -1.86 -3.07
CA VAL A 376 0.22 -1.82 -2.98
C VAL A 376 -0.37 -2.38 -4.27
N PHE A 377 -1.34 -3.28 -4.17
CA PHE A 377 -1.88 -4.00 -5.32
C PHE A 377 -3.29 -3.50 -5.69
N PHE A 378 -3.47 -3.12 -6.95
CA PHE A 378 -4.79 -2.80 -7.48
C PHE A 378 -5.33 -4.00 -8.27
N SER A 379 -6.40 -4.63 -7.81
CA SER A 379 -7.16 -4.43 -6.59
C SER A 379 -7.50 -5.79 -5.95
N SER A 380 -8.16 -5.75 -4.80
CA SER A 380 -8.53 -6.93 -4.00
C SER A 380 -9.19 -8.04 -4.81
N LYS A 381 -10.12 -7.72 -5.70
CA LYS A 381 -10.81 -8.68 -6.58
C LYS A 381 -9.85 -9.58 -7.37
N SER A 382 -8.71 -9.05 -7.78
CA SER A 382 -7.75 -9.80 -8.60
C SER A 382 -7.09 -10.96 -7.83
N PHE A 383 -7.03 -10.88 -6.49
CA PHE A 383 -6.50 -11.98 -5.67
C PHE A 383 -7.40 -13.22 -5.63
N GLU A 384 -8.69 -13.08 -5.86
CA GLU A 384 -9.66 -14.19 -5.82
C GLU A 384 -9.41 -15.22 -6.91
N THR A 385 -8.92 -14.79 -8.06
CA THR A 385 -8.68 -15.65 -9.24
C THR A 385 -7.24 -16.15 -9.33
N ASN A 386 -6.35 -15.69 -8.45
CA ASN A 386 -4.91 -16.04 -8.43
C ASN A 386 -4.26 -16.04 -9.83
N PRO A 387 -4.39 -14.94 -10.60
CA PRO A 387 -3.91 -14.92 -11.98
C PRO A 387 -2.39 -15.11 -12.01
N ASN A 388 -1.88 -15.89 -12.98
CA ASN A 388 -0.46 -16.26 -13.10
C ASN A 388 0.15 -16.92 -11.85
N GLY A 389 -0.65 -17.39 -10.88
CA GLY A 389 -0.16 -17.90 -9.59
C GLY A 389 0.47 -16.82 -8.69
N TRP A 390 0.16 -15.55 -8.90
CA TRP A 390 0.80 -14.45 -8.18
C TRP A 390 0.43 -14.40 -6.70
N SER A 391 -0.83 -14.71 -6.33
CA SER A 391 -1.24 -14.78 -4.91
C SER A 391 -0.45 -15.87 -4.18
N ASP A 392 -0.28 -17.04 -4.79
CA ASP A 392 0.53 -18.13 -4.23
C ASP A 392 2.01 -17.77 -4.14
N SER A 393 2.53 -17.07 -5.16
CA SER A 393 3.92 -16.60 -5.18
C SER A 393 4.18 -15.59 -4.04
N LEU A 394 3.25 -14.67 -3.79
CA LEU A 394 3.33 -13.76 -2.64
C LEU A 394 3.31 -14.54 -1.34
N LYS A 395 2.27 -15.32 -1.10
CA LYS A 395 2.04 -16.08 0.13
C LYS A 395 3.19 -17.04 0.47
N ASN A 396 3.65 -17.82 -0.50
CA ASN A 396 4.58 -18.91 -0.24
C ASN A 396 6.06 -18.50 -0.34
N ASN A 397 6.36 -17.37 -1.00
CA ASN A 397 7.73 -16.92 -1.24
C ASN A 397 7.98 -15.52 -0.64
N TYR A 398 7.44 -14.46 -1.28
CA TYR A 398 7.85 -13.08 -0.95
C TYR A 398 7.29 -12.57 0.38
N TYR A 399 6.09 -13.01 0.77
CA TYR A 399 5.38 -12.59 1.99
C TYR A 399 5.15 -13.76 2.96
N ARG A 400 5.96 -14.80 2.82
CA ARG A 400 5.90 -16.00 3.68
C ARG A 400 6.02 -15.67 5.16
N TYR A 401 6.91 -14.75 5.49
CA TYR A 401 7.05 -14.21 6.85
C TYR A 401 6.38 -12.85 6.94
N PRO A 402 5.81 -12.49 8.07
CA PRO A 402 5.21 -11.18 8.26
C PRO A 402 6.25 -10.06 8.13
N ALA A 403 5.78 -8.86 7.86
CA ALA A 403 6.55 -7.63 7.96
C ALA A 403 5.71 -6.57 8.65
N LEU A 404 6.37 -5.65 9.36
CA LEU A 404 5.73 -4.46 9.90
C LEU A 404 5.64 -3.39 8.80
N VAL A 405 4.66 -2.52 8.90
CA VAL A 405 4.64 -1.30 8.11
C VAL A 405 5.86 -0.46 8.47
N PRO A 406 6.59 0.12 7.50
CA PRO A 406 7.73 0.97 7.80
C PRO A 406 7.34 2.17 8.67
N PRO A 407 8.07 2.44 9.76
CA PRO A 407 7.81 3.59 10.62
C PRO A 407 8.07 4.91 9.89
N MET A 408 7.49 5.98 10.41
CA MET A 408 7.64 7.35 9.89
C MET A 408 8.21 8.25 10.99
N PRO A 409 9.53 8.33 11.14
CA PRO A 409 10.18 9.04 12.26
C PRO A 409 9.82 10.53 12.36
N TRP A 410 9.35 11.14 11.26
CA TRP A 410 8.88 12.54 11.27
C TRP A 410 7.45 12.68 11.85
N ILE A 411 6.74 11.58 12.10
CA ILE A 411 5.46 11.55 12.83
C ILE A 411 5.71 11.17 14.27
N ASP A 412 6.39 10.04 14.49
CA ASP A 412 6.76 9.52 15.81
C ASP A 412 8.04 8.69 15.68
N ASP A 413 9.07 9.01 16.48
CA ASP A 413 10.35 8.32 16.57
C ASP A 413 10.59 7.67 17.94
N SER A 414 9.58 7.69 18.80
CA SER A 414 9.65 7.10 20.15
C SER A 414 9.66 5.57 20.08
N SER A 415 10.46 4.94 20.93
CA SER A 415 10.48 3.48 21.08
C SER A 415 9.59 3.08 22.24
N PRO A 416 8.62 2.16 22.05
CA PRO A 416 7.76 1.72 23.13
C PRO A 416 8.54 0.91 24.19
N ASP A 417 7.96 0.77 25.37
CA ASP A 417 8.53 -0.03 26.47
C ASP A 417 8.63 -1.52 26.11
N GLN A 418 9.64 -2.18 26.65
CA GLN A 418 9.79 -3.63 26.51
C GLN A 418 8.63 -4.37 27.17
N PRO A 419 8.19 -5.52 26.60
CA PRO A 419 7.17 -6.34 27.23
C PRO A 419 7.72 -7.03 28.48
N LYS A 420 6.84 -7.30 29.47
CA LYS A 420 7.14 -8.16 30.61
C LYS A 420 6.95 -9.62 30.21
N ILE A 421 7.92 -10.46 30.59
CA ILE A 421 7.91 -11.89 30.28
C ILE A 421 7.95 -12.67 31.60
N GLU A 422 7.03 -13.62 31.73
CA GLU A 422 7.00 -14.59 32.81
C GLU A 422 7.08 -16.01 32.21
N LYS A 423 8.11 -16.77 32.55
CA LYS A 423 8.26 -18.17 32.13
C LYS A 423 7.27 -19.04 32.91
N LYS A 424 6.43 -19.78 32.21
CA LYS A 424 5.44 -20.70 32.81
C LYS A 424 5.86 -22.16 32.72
N GLY A 425 6.73 -22.50 31.75
CA GLY A 425 7.23 -23.86 31.54
C GLY A 425 8.36 -23.86 30.51
N VAL A 426 8.77 -25.05 30.08
CA VAL A 426 9.78 -25.19 29.03
C VAL A 426 9.21 -24.72 27.71
N GLY A 427 9.75 -23.59 27.18
CA GLY A 427 9.26 -22.98 25.98
C GLY A 427 7.88 -22.34 26.08
N GLU A 428 7.36 -22.11 27.28
CA GLU A 428 6.08 -21.49 27.55
C GLU A 428 6.25 -20.19 28.31
N TYR A 429 5.68 -19.11 27.77
CA TYR A 429 5.83 -17.75 28.28
C TYR A 429 4.48 -17.03 28.33
N GLN A 430 4.26 -16.32 29.41
CA GLN A 430 3.22 -15.31 29.51
C GLN A 430 3.84 -13.95 29.24
N ILE A 431 3.31 -13.24 28.25
CA ILE A 431 3.82 -11.94 27.84
C ILE A 431 2.74 -10.89 28.08
N THR A 432 3.11 -9.83 28.80
CA THR A 432 2.26 -8.68 29.07
C THR A 432 3.04 -7.42 28.78
N TYR A 433 2.35 -6.34 28.44
CA TYR A 433 2.96 -5.03 28.34
C TYR A 433 2.30 -4.09 29.35
N THR A 434 3.08 -3.14 29.84
CA THR A 434 2.70 -2.23 30.93
C THR A 434 3.14 -0.81 30.52
N GLY A 435 2.45 -0.20 29.63
CA GLY A 435 2.68 1.20 29.27
C GLY A 435 1.33 1.89 29.07
N ASN A 436 1.31 3.21 29.19
CA ASN A 436 0.19 4.04 28.77
C ASN A 436 0.27 4.40 27.28
N GLU A 437 1.09 3.65 26.55
CA GLU A 437 1.44 3.96 25.17
C GLU A 437 0.43 3.35 24.22
N ASN A 438 0.43 3.91 23.02
CA ASN A 438 -0.42 3.55 21.90
C ASN A 438 0.03 2.22 21.27
N ILE A 439 0.04 1.12 22.05
CA ILE A 439 0.50 -0.20 21.60
C ILE A 439 -0.53 -0.82 20.66
N ARG A 440 -0.03 -1.33 19.52
CA ARG A 440 -0.86 -2.10 18.57
C ARG A 440 -0.66 -3.61 18.69
N GLY A 441 0.45 -4.08 19.24
CA GLY A 441 0.72 -5.51 19.37
C GLY A 441 2.12 -5.89 19.82
N LEU A 442 2.43 -7.16 19.63
CA LEU A 442 3.74 -7.76 19.91
C LEU A 442 4.25 -8.52 18.70
N ALA A 443 5.57 -8.68 18.58
CA ALA A 443 6.16 -9.53 17.56
C ALA A 443 7.13 -10.54 18.16
N LEU A 444 7.11 -11.77 17.60
CA LEU A 444 8.08 -12.83 17.84
C LEU A 444 9.12 -12.80 16.74
N LEU A 445 10.41 -12.78 17.14
CA LEU A 445 11.54 -12.80 16.23
C LEU A 445 12.51 -13.91 16.61
N VAL A 446 13.30 -14.38 15.64
CA VAL A 446 14.40 -15.30 15.86
C VAL A 446 15.69 -14.77 15.28
N THR A 447 16.81 -15.12 15.92
CA THR A 447 18.16 -14.82 15.46
C THR A 447 19.03 -16.05 15.58
N PRO A 448 19.82 -16.44 14.57
CA PRO A 448 20.79 -17.51 14.69
C PRO A 448 21.73 -17.29 15.88
N LEU A 449 22.13 -18.37 16.56
CA LEU A 449 23.03 -18.32 17.72
C LEU A 449 24.35 -17.59 17.43
N THR A 450 24.80 -17.61 16.16
CA THR A 450 26.07 -17.03 15.71
C THR A 450 26.00 -15.55 15.34
N LYS A 451 24.79 -14.95 15.34
CA LYS A 451 24.59 -13.55 14.96
C LYS A 451 24.26 -12.67 16.15
N GLU A 452 24.70 -11.43 16.07
CA GLU A 452 24.26 -10.40 17.02
C GLU A 452 22.75 -10.19 16.95
N ALA A 453 22.10 -10.13 18.11
CA ALA A 453 20.67 -9.91 18.23
C ALA A 453 20.34 -8.42 18.07
N LYS A 454 20.03 -8.02 16.82
CA LYS A 454 19.47 -6.72 16.47
C LYS A 454 18.19 -6.94 15.67
N PHE A 455 17.21 -6.05 15.78
CA PHE A 455 15.95 -6.15 15.06
C PHE A 455 16.18 -6.34 13.55
N ILE A 456 17.09 -5.57 12.96
CA ILE A 456 17.42 -5.66 11.52
C ILE A 456 18.02 -7.00 11.10
N ASN A 457 18.67 -7.73 12.03
CA ASN A 457 19.32 -9.02 11.76
C ASN A 457 18.45 -10.22 12.14
N ALA A 458 17.36 -9.98 12.86
CA ALA A 458 16.39 -10.99 13.27
C ALA A 458 15.38 -11.26 12.15
N GLN A 459 14.80 -12.45 12.12
CA GLN A 459 13.68 -12.79 11.27
C GLN A 459 12.38 -12.64 12.07
N LEU A 460 11.47 -11.81 11.58
CA LEU A 460 10.13 -11.68 12.11
C LEU A 460 9.32 -12.95 11.78
N ILE A 461 8.78 -13.61 12.80
CA ILE A 461 8.07 -14.90 12.67
C ILE A 461 6.56 -14.70 12.80
N LYS A 462 6.13 -13.89 13.78
CA LYS A 462 4.72 -13.68 14.06
C LYS A 462 4.48 -12.28 14.60
N VAL A 463 3.40 -11.67 14.16
CA VAL A 463 2.83 -10.46 14.79
C VAL A 463 1.55 -10.87 15.50
N PHE A 464 1.43 -10.48 16.74
CA PHE A 464 0.25 -10.68 17.58
C PHE A 464 -0.46 -9.34 17.72
N PRO A 465 -1.71 -9.23 17.26
CA PRO A 465 -2.53 -8.04 17.52
C PRO A 465 -2.68 -7.78 19.02
N LEU A 466 -3.01 -6.56 19.37
CA LEU A 466 -3.16 -6.13 20.75
C LEU A 466 -4.05 -7.06 21.58
N GLN A 467 -3.51 -7.59 22.66
CA GLN A 467 -4.20 -8.41 23.66
C GLN A 467 -3.63 -8.05 25.03
N LYS A 468 -4.48 -8.10 26.08
CA LYS A 468 -4.03 -7.82 27.46
C LYS A 468 -2.88 -8.75 27.90
N GLN A 469 -2.87 -9.97 27.40
CA GLN A 469 -1.91 -11.01 27.72
C GLN A 469 -1.82 -11.99 26.55
N ILE A 470 -0.60 -12.42 26.25
CA ILE A 470 -0.32 -13.45 25.24
C ILE A 470 0.33 -14.64 25.95
N LEU A 471 -0.22 -15.83 25.75
CA LEU A 471 0.43 -17.10 26.12
C LEU A 471 1.16 -17.63 24.89
N LEU A 472 2.47 -17.57 24.92
CA LEU A 472 3.34 -18.00 23.82
C LEU A 472 3.92 -19.39 24.13
N GLN A 473 3.70 -20.33 23.20
CA GLN A 473 4.31 -21.66 23.21
C GLN A 473 5.28 -21.76 22.03
N LEU A 474 6.58 -21.82 22.28
CA LEU A 474 7.62 -21.85 21.23
C LEU A 474 7.50 -23.10 20.33
N SER A 475 6.95 -24.20 20.84
CA SER A 475 6.70 -25.42 20.06
C SER A 475 5.80 -25.20 18.84
N GLN A 476 4.98 -24.14 18.84
CA GLN A 476 4.14 -23.76 17.71
C GLN A 476 4.91 -23.04 16.59
N TYR A 477 6.18 -22.67 16.83
CA TYR A 477 7.02 -21.90 15.91
C TYR A 477 8.33 -22.64 15.66
N PRO A 478 8.39 -23.54 14.65
CA PRO A 478 9.58 -24.37 14.35
C PRO A 478 10.85 -23.56 14.14
N GLU A 479 10.73 -22.31 13.67
CA GLU A 479 11.84 -21.39 13.45
C GLU A 479 12.59 -21.03 14.74
N THR A 480 12.00 -21.26 15.92
CA THR A 480 12.67 -21.04 17.21
C THR A 480 13.66 -22.15 17.58
N GLN A 481 13.57 -23.33 16.95
CA GLN A 481 14.47 -24.45 17.21
C GLN A 481 15.88 -24.13 16.71
N GLY A 482 16.86 -24.22 17.60
CA GLY A 482 18.27 -23.93 17.29
C GLY A 482 18.58 -22.43 17.08
N ASN A 483 17.63 -21.55 17.38
CA ASN A 483 17.78 -20.10 17.30
C ASN A 483 17.47 -19.45 18.66
N ARG A 484 17.97 -18.24 18.86
CA ARG A 484 17.53 -17.37 19.98
C ARG A 484 16.19 -16.75 19.59
N ALA A 485 15.25 -16.77 20.51
CA ALA A 485 13.91 -16.20 20.33
C ALA A 485 13.75 -14.90 21.13
N PHE A 486 13.14 -13.91 20.53
CA PHE A 486 12.91 -12.58 21.12
C PHE A 486 11.48 -12.12 20.89
N VAL A 487 11.02 -11.25 21.77
CA VAL A 487 9.78 -10.49 21.58
C VAL A 487 10.05 -9.00 21.65
N VAL A 488 9.23 -8.24 20.95
CA VAL A 488 9.19 -6.77 20.99
C VAL A 488 7.75 -6.29 21.10
N THR A 489 7.55 -5.16 21.75
CA THR A 489 6.32 -4.38 21.68
C THR A 489 6.31 -3.57 20.40
N ILE A 490 5.15 -3.37 19.79
CA ILE A 490 4.95 -2.55 18.59
C ILE A 490 3.91 -1.48 18.92
N ASP A 491 4.24 -0.21 18.68
CA ASP A 491 3.30 0.90 18.80
C ASP A 491 2.48 1.14 17.52
N ARG A 492 1.59 2.13 17.53
CA ARG A 492 0.80 2.52 16.35
C ARG A 492 1.64 3.16 15.24
N GLY A 493 2.79 3.77 15.58
CA GLY A 493 3.78 4.28 14.62
C GLY A 493 4.60 3.19 13.94
N ASN A 494 4.44 1.92 14.36
CA ASN A 494 5.25 0.75 13.99
C ASN A 494 6.70 0.82 14.50
N ASN A 495 6.98 1.67 15.51
CA ASN A 495 8.22 1.61 16.23
C ASN A 495 8.23 0.35 17.10
N VAL A 496 9.41 -0.19 17.33
CA VAL A 496 9.56 -1.41 18.13
C VAL A 496 10.41 -1.15 19.37
N SER A 497 10.06 -1.82 20.46
CA SER A 497 10.90 -1.81 21.67
C SER A 497 12.27 -2.46 21.42
N PRO A 498 13.24 -2.29 22.31
CA PRO A 498 14.42 -3.15 22.36
C PRO A 498 14.01 -4.64 22.45
N LEU A 499 14.86 -5.52 21.90
CA LEU A 499 14.64 -6.96 21.92
C LEU A 499 14.61 -7.50 23.37
N THR A 500 13.61 -8.30 23.72
CA THR A 500 13.54 -9.02 25.00
C THR A 500 13.65 -10.51 24.72
N GLU A 501 14.72 -11.15 25.22
CA GLU A 501 15.02 -12.56 24.96
C GLU A 501 14.14 -13.50 25.78
N LEU A 502 13.64 -14.56 25.15
CA LEU A 502 12.92 -15.67 25.77
C LEU A 502 13.95 -16.72 26.25
N LYS A 503 14.23 -16.78 27.56
CA LYS A 503 15.24 -17.66 28.16
C LYS A 503 14.63 -18.87 28.86
#